data_ee011af31d646a3858c4a8cbeaf21965
#
_entry.id   ee011af31d646a3858c4a8cbeaf21965
#
_cell.length_a   1.000
_cell.length_b   1.000
_cell.length_c   1.000
_cell.angle_alpha   90.00
_cell.angle_beta   90.00
_cell.angle_gamma   90.00
#
_symmetry.space_group_name_H-M   'P 1'
#
loop_
_entity.id
_entity.type
_entity.pdbx_description
1 polymer ?
#
loop_
_entity_poly.entity_id
_entity_poly.type
_entity_poly.pdbx_seq_one_letter_code
_entity_poly.pdbx_strand_id
1 'polypeptide(L)'
;MSNAMHVAKTGLNAQNSRMQVIANNLANVNTTGFKRDRANFESLLYQIKRASGEQTSVDTNLTSAFAVGTGVRVNNTQKVYTQGSLINTDNALDMAIDGAGFFQVLLPDGRIGFTRNGAFTRNQDGVLTTPSGYVLQPEIAIPESVTQINVSSDGIVSVQIPEQVDAQEVGQLQLADFQNRTGLQPIGENFYIETTASGPPVLENPFAAGFGKLIQGALESSNVNVIQELVDMIETQRAYEVNSKAISGSDDMLRFVNQNL
;
A
#
# COMPACT_ATOMS: atom_id res chain seq x y z
N MET A 1 -0.27 -4.96 37.58
CA MET A 1 -1.18 -4.13 36.75
C MET A 1 -2.45 -4.92 36.48
N SER A 2 -3.63 -4.31 36.58
CA SER A 2 -4.88 -5.01 36.28
C SER A 2 -4.92 -5.41 34.81
N ASN A 3 -5.46 -6.58 34.49
CA ASN A 3 -5.60 -7.03 33.09
C ASN A 3 -6.34 -6.00 32.24
N ALA A 4 -7.29 -5.25 32.84
CA ALA A 4 -8.03 -4.21 32.16
C ALA A 4 -7.12 -3.07 31.63
N MET A 5 -6.16 -2.60 32.45
CA MET A 5 -5.19 -1.60 32.00
C MET A 5 -4.29 -2.10 30.85
N HIS A 6 -3.89 -3.38 30.93
CA HIS A 6 -3.10 -3.97 29.87
C HIS A 6 -3.86 -4.03 28.55
N VAL A 7 -5.11 -4.49 28.57
CA VAL A 7 -6.00 -4.55 27.41
C VAL A 7 -6.21 -3.15 26.82
N ALA A 8 -6.53 -2.16 27.67
CA ALA A 8 -6.73 -0.78 27.23
C ALA A 8 -5.45 -0.17 26.63
N LYS A 9 -4.27 -0.45 27.22
CA LYS A 9 -2.97 -0.02 26.65
C LYS A 9 -2.73 -0.62 25.27
N THR A 10 -3.00 -1.92 25.07
CA THR A 10 -2.83 -2.55 23.75
C THR A 10 -3.81 -1.96 22.74
N GLY A 11 -5.05 -1.65 23.16
CA GLY A 11 -6.03 -0.94 22.34
C GLY A 11 -5.57 0.45 21.92
N LEU A 12 -5.00 1.25 22.84
CA LEU A 12 -4.44 2.57 22.54
C LEU A 12 -3.31 2.48 21.51
N ASN A 13 -2.37 1.55 21.69
CA ASN A 13 -1.28 1.35 20.75
C ASN A 13 -1.81 0.97 19.36
N ALA A 14 -2.80 0.09 19.29
CA ALA A 14 -3.43 -0.32 18.05
C ALA A 14 -4.11 0.86 17.34
N GLN A 15 -4.88 1.68 18.07
CA GLN A 15 -5.54 2.87 17.50
C GLN A 15 -4.51 3.93 17.07
N ASN A 16 -3.41 4.10 17.79
CA ASN A 16 -2.34 5.00 17.38
C ASN A 16 -1.70 4.56 16.05
N SER A 17 -1.41 3.26 15.91
CA SER A 17 -0.89 2.73 14.64
C SER A 17 -1.89 2.89 13.49
N ARG A 18 -3.19 2.67 13.73
CA ARG A 18 -4.25 2.90 12.73
C ARG A 18 -4.28 4.38 12.31
N MET A 19 -4.18 5.29 13.27
CA MET A 19 -4.16 6.74 13.00
C MET A 19 -2.97 7.14 12.13
N GLN A 20 -1.77 6.58 12.40
CA GLN A 20 -0.58 6.82 11.57
C GLN A 20 -0.78 6.36 10.12
N VAL A 21 -1.39 5.18 9.91
CA VAL A 21 -1.70 4.67 8.57
C VAL A 21 -2.70 5.57 7.86
N ILE A 22 -3.78 5.97 8.52
CA ILE A 22 -4.79 6.88 7.96
C ILE A 22 -4.18 8.24 7.61
N ALA A 23 -3.35 8.80 8.49
CA ALA A 23 -2.65 10.06 8.25
C ALA A 23 -1.71 9.97 7.05
N ASN A 24 -0.98 8.86 6.90
CA ASN A 24 -0.13 8.61 5.73
C ASN A 24 -0.95 8.49 4.43
N ASN A 25 -2.07 7.77 4.46
CA ASN A 25 -2.97 7.68 3.31
C ASN A 25 -3.49 9.06 2.90
N LEU A 26 -3.95 9.85 3.86
CA LEU A 26 -4.49 11.19 3.60
C LEU A 26 -3.42 12.15 3.06
N ALA A 27 -2.20 12.09 3.60
CA ALA A 27 -1.07 12.90 3.10
C ALA A 27 -0.72 12.57 1.64
N ASN A 28 -0.93 11.31 1.21
CA ASN A 28 -0.59 10.83 -0.12
C ASN A 28 -1.80 10.72 -1.07
N VAL A 29 -2.91 11.39 -0.77
CA VAL A 29 -4.11 11.34 -1.63
C VAL A 29 -3.88 11.93 -3.02
N ASN A 30 -3.03 12.95 -3.13
CA ASN A 30 -2.67 13.59 -4.40
C ASN A 30 -1.40 13.02 -5.04
N THR A 31 -0.81 11.98 -4.45
CA THR A 31 0.41 11.38 -4.97
C THR A 31 0.07 10.36 -6.05
N THR A 32 0.58 10.57 -7.27
CA THR A 32 0.36 9.69 -8.43
C THR A 32 0.89 8.28 -8.16
N GLY A 33 0.07 7.27 -8.49
CA GLY A 33 0.45 5.86 -8.32
C GLY A 33 0.52 5.38 -6.87
N PHE A 34 0.14 6.22 -5.88
CA PHE A 34 0.12 5.80 -4.48
C PHE A 34 -0.95 4.75 -4.24
N LYS A 35 -0.62 3.76 -3.43
CA LYS A 35 -1.55 2.71 -2.99
C LYS A 35 -1.79 2.82 -1.50
N ARG A 36 -3.08 2.84 -1.13
CA ARG A 36 -3.58 2.92 0.24
C ARG A 36 -2.99 1.81 1.11
N ASP A 37 -2.56 2.17 2.32
CA ASP A 37 -2.17 1.23 3.35
C ASP A 37 -3.36 0.87 4.25
N ARG A 38 -3.41 -0.36 4.73
CA ARG A 38 -4.37 -0.86 5.70
C ARG A 38 -3.65 -1.55 6.85
N ALA A 39 -3.96 -1.17 8.08
CA ALA A 39 -3.48 -1.87 9.26
C ALA A 39 -4.36 -3.10 9.55
N ASN A 40 -3.74 -4.25 9.75
CA ASN A 40 -4.40 -5.49 10.15
C ASN A 40 -4.12 -5.77 11.63
N PHE A 41 -5.18 -6.14 12.35
CA PHE A 41 -5.13 -6.40 13.79
C PHE A 41 -5.43 -7.86 14.07
N GLU A 42 -4.86 -8.37 15.16
CA GLU A 42 -5.18 -9.70 15.67
C GLU A 42 -5.37 -9.66 17.18
N SER A 43 -6.22 -10.53 17.68
CA SER A 43 -6.41 -10.70 19.12
C SER A 43 -5.22 -11.43 19.73
N LEU A 44 -4.82 -11.02 20.92
CA LEU A 44 -3.84 -11.76 21.71
C LEU A 44 -4.46 -13.02 22.34
N LEU A 45 -3.61 -13.89 22.86
CA LEU A 45 -4.02 -15.16 23.48
C LEU A 45 -5.04 -14.92 24.59
N TYR A 46 -6.02 -15.81 24.71
CA TYR A 46 -6.97 -15.81 25.79
C TYR A 46 -6.42 -16.54 27.01
N GLN A 47 -6.62 -15.96 28.20
CA GLN A 47 -6.37 -16.64 29.46
C GLN A 47 -7.60 -17.46 29.84
N ILE A 48 -7.49 -18.78 29.80
CA ILE A 48 -8.54 -19.70 30.25
C ILE A 48 -8.48 -19.79 31.77
N LYS A 49 -9.46 -19.24 32.47
CA LYS A 49 -9.57 -19.35 33.94
C LYS A 49 -10.34 -20.59 34.38
N ARG A 50 -11.28 -21.04 33.56
CA ARG A 50 -12.01 -22.31 33.70
C ARG A 50 -12.20 -22.94 32.34
N ALA A 51 -11.89 -24.22 32.24
CA ALA A 51 -12.06 -24.96 30.99
C ALA A 51 -13.52 -25.41 30.79
N SER A 52 -13.96 -25.51 29.55
CA SER A 52 -15.26 -26.15 29.26
C SER A 52 -15.15 -27.65 29.60
N GLY A 53 -16.17 -28.21 30.22
CA GLY A 53 -16.17 -29.58 30.69
C GLY A 53 -15.54 -29.79 32.07
N GLU A 54 -15.05 -28.72 32.75
CA GLU A 54 -14.60 -28.80 34.12
C GLU A 54 -15.78 -29.16 35.06
N GLN A 55 -15.58 -30.12 35.91
CA GLN A 55 -16.60 -30.57 36.90
C GLN A 55 -16.86 -29.51 37.95
N THR A 56 -18.11 -29.03 38.01
CA THR A 56 -18.58 -28.09 39.05
C THR A 56 -19.21 -28.78 40.23
N SER A 57 -19.71 -30.02 40.05
CA SER A 57 -20.28 -30.91 41.06
C SER A 57 -20.18 -32.34 40.58
N VAL A 58 -20.54 -33.30 41.46
CA VAL A 58 -20.47 -34.77 41.18
C VAL A 58 -21.18 -35.11 39.84
N ASP A 59 -22.27 -34.41 39.50
CA ASP A 59 -23.08 -34.71 38.30
C ASP A 59 -23.20 -33.56 37.29
N THR A 60 -22.45 -32.44 37.46
CA THR A 60 -22.58 -31.26 36.55
C THR A 60 -21.25 -30.78 36.04
N ASN A 61 -21.17 -30.60 34.73
CA ASN A 61 -20.00 -30.05 34.03
C ASN A 61 -20.29 -28.67 33.47
N LEU A 62 -19.28 -27.77 33.46
CA LEU A 62 -19.36 -26.44 32.83
C LEU A 62 -19.58 -26.60 31.32
N THR A 63 -20.66 -26.00 30.80
CA THR A 63 -20.99 -26.02 29.38
C THR A 63 -20.14 -25.04 28.57
N SER A 64 -19.56 -23.98 29.21
CA SER A 64 -18.74 -22.96 28.53
C SER A 64 -17.51 -22.62 29.36
N ALA A 65 -16.37 -22.38 28.66
CA ALA A 65 -15.15 -21.91 29.29
C ALA A 65 -15.26 -20.45 29.75
N PHE A 66 -14.60 -20.12 30.87
CA PHE A 66 -14.36 -18.74 31.27
C PHE A 66 -12.99 -18.30 30.79
N ALA A 67 -12.95 -17.65 29.63
CA ALA A 67 -11.74 -17.13 28.99
C ALA A 67 -11.74 -15.60 28.98
N VAL A 68 -10.61 -15.00 29.35
CA VAL A 68 -10.40 -13.55 29.39
C VAL A 68 -9.41 -13.17 28.28
N GLY A 69 -9.80 -12.27 27.39
CA GLY A 69 -8.92 -11.73 26.35
C GLY A 69 -7.82 -10.86 26.97
N THR A 70 -6.63 -10.88 26.37
CA THR A 70 -5.45 -10.10 26.82
C THR A 70 -5.20 -8.86 25.99
N GLY A 71 -6.03 -8.60 24.96
CA GLY A 71 -5.95 -7.41 24.13
C GLY A 71 -5.73 -7.68 22.65
N VAL A 72 -5.16 -6.71 21.95
CA VAL A 72 -4.98 -6.67 20.52
C VAL A 72 -3.53 -6.28 20.18
N ARG A 73 -3.02 -6.77 19.06
CA ARG A 73 -1.77 -6.26 18.47
C ARG A 73 -1.96 -5.93 17.00
N VAL A 74 -1.13 -5.02 16.49
CA VAL A 74 -0.98 -4.80 15.05
C VAL A 74 -0.15 -5.95 14.51
N ASN A 75 -0.68 -6.66 13.54
CA ASN A 75 0.03 -7.76 12.89
C ASN A 75 0.94 -7.23 11.78
N ASN A 76 0.35 -6.51 10.82
CA ASN A 76 1.08 -5.92 9.71
C ASN A 76 0.32 -4.71 9.14
N THR A 77 1.00 -3.97 8.27
CA THR A 77 0.40 -3.03 7.34
C THR A 77 0.44 -3.64 5.94
N GLN A 78 -0.64 -3.54 5.22
CA GLN A 78 -0.80 -4.12 3.90
C GLN A 78 -1.24 -3.07 2.90
N LYS A 79 -0.57 -3.00 1.75
CA LYS A 79 -1.01 -2.15 0.64
C LYS A 79 -2.19 -2.76 -0.11
N VAL A 80 -3.15 -1.92 -0.45
CA VAL A 80 -4.32 -2.28 -1.25
C VAL A 80 -4.06 -1.86 -2.69
N TYR A 81 -3.88 -2.83 -3.57
CA TYR A 81 -3.52 -2.61 -4.98
C TYR A 81 -4.73 -2.45 -5.91
N THR A 82 -5.86 -1.99 -5.40
CA THR A 82 -6.97 -1.58 -6.28
C THR A 82 -6.53 -0.40 -7.15
N GLN A 83 -7.05 -0.35 -8.36
CA GLN A 83 -6.74 0.73 -9.28
C GLN A 83 -7.35 2.05 -8.80
N GLY A 84 -6.57 3.14 -8.90
CA GLY A 84 -7.04 4.50 -8.71
C GLY A 84 -7.74 5.05 -9.96
N SER A 85 -8.32 6.22 -9.87
CA SER A 85 -8.88 6.91 -11.03
C SER A 85 -7.77 7.31 -12.00
N LEU A 86 -8.03 7.18 -13.30
CA LEU A 86 -7.13 7.66 -14.33
C LEU A 86 -7.45 9.14 -14.61
N ILE A 87 -6.43 9.98 -14.54
CA ILE A 87 -6.51 11.41 -14.81
C ILE A 87 -5.78 11.65 -16.12
N ASN A 88 -6.47 12.24 -17.09
CA ASN A 88 -5.86 12.63 -18.36
C ASN A 88 -4.95 13.84 -18.14
N THR A 89 -3.74 13.76 -18.69
CA THR A 89 -2.74 14.83 -18.71
C THR A 89 -2.40 15.14 -20.17
N ASP A 90 -2.05 16.37 -20.47
CA ASP A 90 -1.67 16.73 -21.84
C ASP A 90 -0.20 16.39 -22.17
N ASN A 91 0.47 15.61 -21.33
CA ASN A 91 1.87 15.25 -21.50
C ASN A 91 1.99 13.86 -22.17
N ALA A 92 2.62 13.80 -23.32
CA ALA A 92 2.82 12.58 -24.10
C ALA A 92 3.70 11.52 -23.40
N LEU A 93 4.50 11.92 -22.42
CA LEU A 93 5.38 11.01 -21.65
C LEU A 93 4.71 10.45 -20.41
N ASP A 94 3.54 10.97 -20.04
CA ASP A 94 2.77 10.40 -18.95
C ASP A 94 2.06 9.13 -19.40
N MET A 95 2.21 8.07 -18.64
CA MET A 95 1.67 6.76 -18.97
C MET A 95 0.96 6.15 -17.75
N ALA A 96 -0.27 5.69 -17.94
CA ALA A 96 -0.99 4.95 -16.92
C ALA A 96 -1.16 3.48 -17.33
N ILE A 97 -1.12 2.60 -16.36
CA ILE A 97 -1.46 1.18 -16.54
C ILE A 97 -2.93 0.99 -16.17
N ASP A 98 -3.76 0.61 -17.13
CA ASP A 98 -5.16 0.23 -16.89
C ASP A 98 -5.23 -1.29 -16.70
N GLY A 99 -5.24 -1.72 -15.45
CA GLY A 99 -5.20 -3.13 -15.03
C GLY A 99 -4.01 -3.47 -14.14
N ALA A 100 -3.56 -4.71 -14.22
CA ALA A 100 -2.46 -5.25 -13.42
C ALA A 100 -1.08 -4.93 -14.02
N GLY A 101 -0.05 -4.79 -13.18
CA GLY A 101 1.34 -4.59 -13.59
C GLY A 101 2.00 -3.40 -12.89
N PHE A 102 3.31 -3.28 -13.04
CA PHE A 102 4.14 -2.20 -12.54
C PHE A 102 5.17 -1.84 -13.59
N PHE A 103 5.55 -0.57 -13.65
CA PHE A 103 6.73 -0.14 -14.39
C PHE A 103 7.98 -0.56 -13.64
N GLN A 104 9.04 -0.84 -14.39
CA GLN A 104 10.34 -1.21 -13.86
C GLN A 104 11.29 -0.04 -14.00
N VAL A 105 12.03 0.26 -12.96
CA VAL A 105 13.04 1.33 -12.96
C VAL A 105 14.34 0.83 -12.35
N LEU A 106 15.45 1.27 -12.88
CA LEU A 106 16.77 0.96 -12.35
C LEU A 106 17.10 1.95 -11.22
N LEU A 107 17.25 1.44 -10.00
CA LEU A 107 17.61 2.21 -8.83
C LEU A 107 19.15 2.46 -8.79
N PRO A 108 19.62 3.48 -8.04
CA PRO A 108 21.05 3.80 -7.95
C PRO A 108 21.90 2.69 -7.35
N ASP A 109 21.31 1.80 -6.58
CA ASP A 109 21.96 0.64 -5.97
C ASP A 109 22.07 -0.57 -6.93
N GLY A 110 21.62 -0.42 -8.18
CA GLY A 110 21.63 -1.46 -9.21
C GLY A 110 20.47 -2.46 -9.13
N ARG A 111 19.56 -2.29 -8.16
CA ARG A 111 18.34 -3.13 -8.07
C ARG A 111 17.26 -2.58 -8.98
N ILE A 112 16.32 -3.44 -9.36
CA ILE A 112 15.13 -3.04 -10.09
C ILE A 112 14.06 -2.64 -9.06
N GLY A 113 13.58 -1.41 -9.20
CA GLY A 113 12.43 -0.89 -8.47
C GLY A 113 11.17 -1.01 -9.32
N PHE A 114 10.04 -1.20 -8.69
CA PHE A 114 8.73 -1.32 -9.32
C PHE A 114 7.86 -0.14 -8.90
N THR A 115 7.15 0.47 -9.83
CA THR A 115 6.30 1.62 -9.54
C THR A 115 5.01 1.61 -10.35
N ARG A 116 3.97 2.27 -9.80
CA ARG A 116 2.74 2.60 -10.53
C ARG A 116 2.71 4.06 -10.97
N ASN A 117 3.71 4.83 -10.58
CA ASN A 117 3.82 6.20 -11.05
C ASN A 117 4.33 6.20 -12.50
N GLY A 118 3.54 6.72 -13.41
CA GLY A 118 3.86 6.80 -14.84
C GLY A 118 4.24 8.20 -15.30
N ALA A 119 4.56 9.12 -14.40
CA ALA A 119 5.11 10.43 -14.74
C ALA A 119 6.57 10.26 -15.14
N PHE A 120 6.85 10.21 -16.43
CA PHE A 120 8.20 10.07 -16.95
C PHE A 120 8.68 11.36 -17.62
N THR A 121 9.97 11.54 -17.60
CA THR A 121 10.67 12.65 -18.25
C THR A 121 11.81 12.10 -19.12
N ARG A 122 12.30 12.91 -20.03
CA ARG A 122 13.46 12.56 -20.86
C ARG A 122 14.71 13.21 -20.29
N ASN A 123 15.76 12.42 -20.09
CA ASN A 123 17.07 12.94 -19.67
C ASN A 123 17.86 13.55 -20.87
N GLN A 124 19.09 14.00 -20.63
CA GLN A 124 19.96 14.57 -21.67
C GLN A 124 20.33 13.59 -22.78
N ASP A 125 20.39 12.31 -22.45
CA ASP A 125 20.72 11.23 -23.40
C ASP A 125 19.49 10.74 -24.18
N GLY A 126 18.32 11.34 -23.94
CA GLY A 126 17.08 10.94 -24.57
C GLY A 126 16.37 9.76 -23.90
N VAL A 127 16.92 9.22 -22.81
CA VAL A 127 16.35 8.05 -22.12
C VAL A 127 15.17 8.45 -21.25
N LEU A 128 14.16 7.59 -21.18
CA LEU A 128 13.01 7.78 -20.28
C LEU A 128 13.43 7.54 -18.82
N THR A 129 13.20 8.55 -17.98
CA THR A 129 13.51 8.52 -16.57
C THR A 129 12.33 8.98 -15.73
N THR A 130 12.31 8.59 -14.47
CA THR A 130 11.40 9.18 -13.47
C THR A 130 11.84 10.61 -13.14
N PRO A 131 10.99 11.44 -12.50
CA PRO A 131 11.38 12.77 -12.03
C PRO A 131 12.58 12.76 -11.06
N SER A 132 12.80 11.63 -10.37
CA SER A 132 13.97 11.41 -9.50
C SER A 132 15.24 11.01 -10.27
N GLY A 133 15.18 10.85 -11.60
CA GLY A 133 16.31 10.51 -12.47
C GLY A 133 16.57 9.00 -12.65
N TYR A 134 15.70 8.12 -12.17
CA TYR A 134 15.87 6.67 -12.33
C TYR A 134 15.40 6.22 -13.73
N VAL A 135 16.23 5.40 -14.38
CA VAL A 135 15.99 4.95 -15.76
C VAL A 135 14.90 3.89 -15.80
N LEU A 136 13.92 4.08 -16.71
CA LEU A 136 12.88 3.11 -17.01
C LEU A 136 13.48 1.87 -17.71
N GLN A 137 13.03 0.68 -17.35
CA GLN A 137 13.45 -0.58 -17.94
C GLN A 137 12.29 -1.24 -18.69
N PRO A 138 12.50 -1.79 -19.90
CA PRO A 138 13.71 -1.72 -20.71
C PRO A 138 14.10 -0.29 -21.10
N GLU A 139 15.40 -0.03 -21.21
CA GLU A 139 15.89 1.29 -21.57
C GLU A 139 15.47 1.67 -23.00
N ILE A 140 14.76 2.77 -23.13
CA ILE A 140 14.31 3.29 -24.43
C ILE A 140 14.91 4.68 -24.61
N ALA A 141 15.75 4.82 -25.60
CA ALA A 141 16.37 6.09 -25.96
C ALA A 141 15.57 6.76 -27.09
N ILE A 142 15.03 7.92 -26.82
CA ILE A 142 14.26 8.74 -27.76
C ILE A 142 15.21 9.73 -28.42
N PRO A 143 15.35 9.76 -29.76
CA PRO A 143 16.22 10.71 -30.48
C PRO A 143 15.83 12.17 -30.19
N GLU A 144 16.80 13.10 -30.31
CA GLU A 144 16.54 14.52 -30.04
C GLU A 144 15.58 15.18 -31.05
N SER A 145 15.57 14.72 -32.29
CA SER A 145 14.83 15.31 -33.40
C SER A 145 13.40 14.77 -33.56
N VAL A 146 12.72 14.44 -32.47
CA VAL A 146 11.36 13.85 -32.49
C VAL A 146 10.31 14.96 -32.43
N THR A 147 9.35 14.89 -33.37
CA THR A 147 8.19 15.79 -33.38
C THR A 147 7.05 15.27 -32.51
N GLN A 148 6.82 13.96 -32.52
CA GLN A 148 5.74 13.33 -31.77
C GLN A 148 6.18 11.96 -31.26
N ILE A 149 5.79 11.67 -30.02
CA ILE A 149 5.99 10.37 -29.36
C ILE A 149 4.61 9.74 -29.21
N ASN A 150 4.46 8.53 -29.67
CA ASN A 150 3.24 7.76 -29.52
C ASN A 150 3.54 6.43 -28.82
N VAL A 151 2.78 6.11 -27.79
CA VAL A 151 2.85 4.85 -27.04
C VAL A 151 1.58 4.07 -27.26
N SER A 152 1.71 2.90 -27.88
CA SER A 152 0.57 2.00 -28.10
C SER A 152 0.11 1.36 -26.79
N SER A 153 -1.12 0.85 -26.79
CA SER A 153 -1.68 0.06 -25.68
C SER A 153 -0.84 -1.19 -25.36
N ASP A 154 -0.11 -1.70 -26.34
CA ASP A 154 0.76 -2.88 -26.25
C ASP A 154 2.18 -2.54 -25.74
N GLY A 155 2.44 -1.26 -25.44
CA GLY A 155 3.72 -0.80 -24.94
C GLY A 155 4.75 -0.48 -25.99
N ILE A 156 4.41 -0.51 -27.29
CA ILE A 156 5.30 -0.13 -28.37
C ILE A 156 5.44 1.39 -28.37
N VAL A 157 6.67 1.86 -28.22
CA VAL A 157 7.02 3.28 -28.29
C VAL A 157 7.48 3.60 -29.70
N SER A 158 6.72 4.43 -30.40
CA SER A 158 7.01 4.91 -31.74
C SER A 158 7.24 6.41 -31.75
N VAL A 159 8.16 6.85 -32.56
CA VAL A 159 8.54 8.26 -32.70
C VAL A 159 8.38 8.72 -34.12
N GLN A 160 7.94 9.95 -34.31
CA GLN A 160 7.87 10.57 -35.62
C GLN A 160 8.97 11.62 -35.76
N ILE A 161 9.80 11.45 -36.79
CA ILE A 161 10.91 12.37 -37.14
C ILE A 161 10.43 13.27 -38.25
N PRO A 162 10.79 14.57 -38.29
CA PRO A 162 10.28 15.54 -39.25
C PRO A 162 10.49 15.20 -40.73
N GLU A 163 11.50 14.40 -41.04
CA GLU A 163 11.87 14.05 -42.42
C GLU A 163 11.33 12.67 -42.88
N GLN A 164 10.66 11.91 -41.98
CA GLN A 164 10.13 10.57 -42.29
C GLN A 164 8.62 10.56 -42.09
N VAL A 165 7.90 10.02 -43.08
CA VAL A 165 6.43 9.90 -43.03
C VAL A 165 6.02 8.74 -42.14
N ASP A 166 6.87 7.71 -42.05
CA ASP A 166 6.59 6.51 -41.26
C ASP A 166 7.09 6.66 -39.81
N ALA A 167 6.26 6.28 -38.86
CA ALA A 167 6.66 6.22 -37.46
C ALA A 167 7.69 5.12 -37.23
N GLN A 168 8.80 5.46 -36.61
CA GLN A 168 9.85 4.52 -36.27
C GLN A 168 9.61 3.94 -34.87
N GLU A 169 9.61 2.63 -34.75
CA GLU A 169 9.62 1.96 -33.44
C GLU A 169 11.00 2.10 -32.80
N VAL A 170 11.01 2.59 -31.56
CA VAL A 170 12.24 2.78 -30.76
C VAL A 170 12.42 1.68 -29.74
N GLY A 171 11.32 1.11 -29.25
CA GLY A 171 11.37 0.02 -28.29
C GLY A 171 9.99 -0.36 -27.76
N GLN A 172 9.95 -1.38 -26.92
CA GLN A 172 8.73 -1.85 -26.29
C GLN A 172 8.89 -1.86 -24.77
N LEU A 173 7.93 -1.27 -24.09
CA LEU A 173 7.82 -1.29 -22.63
C LEU A 173 7.33 -2.64 -22.16
N GLN A 174 7.87 -3.11 -21.04
CA GLN A 174 7.40 -4.31 -20.35
C GLN A 174 6.85 -3.95 -18.99
N LEU A 175 5.82 -4.68 -18.57
CA LEU A 175 5.25 -4.59 -17.25
C LEU A 175 5.71 -5.79 -16.42
N ALA A 176 5.89 -5.53 -15.13
CA ALA A 176 6.13 -6.57 -14.14
C ALA A 176 4.87 -6.80 -13.32
N ASP A 177 4.54 -8.04 -13.04
CA ASP A 177 3.53 -8.39 -12.03
C ASP A 177 4.06 -9.47 -11.09
N PHE A 178 3.44 -9.58 -9.91
CA PHE A 178 3.85 -10.49 -8.86
C PHE A 178 2.68 -11.36 -8.44
N GLN A 179 2.98 -12.62 -8.16
CA GLN A 179 1.98 -13.54 -7.64
C GLN A 179 1.45 -13.07 -6.28
N ASN A 180 2.32 -12.49 -5.45
CA ASN A 180 1.94 -11.87 -4.18
C ASN A 180 2.40 -10.41 -4.14
N ARG A 181 1.57 -9.49 -4.65
CA ARG A 181 1.84 -8.05 -4.62
C ARG A 181 1.98 -7.48 -3.21
N THR A 182 1.32 -8.10 -2.23
CA THR A 182 1.37 -7.62 -0.84
C THR A 182 2.70 -7.92 -0.16
N GLY A 183 3.49 -8.82 -0.72
CA GLY A 183 4.84 -9.13 -0.28
C GLY A 183 5.90 -8.13 -0.75
N LEU A 184 5.56 -7.19 -1.62
CA LEU A 184 6.49 -6.15 -2.06
C LEU A 184 6.86 -5.21 -0.91
N GLN A 185 8.14 -4.85 -0.82
CA GLN A 185 8.64 -3.92 0.19
C GLN A 185 8.69 -2.50 -0.38
N PRO A 186 7.98 -1.53 0.23
CA PRO A 186 8.10 -0.12 -0.14
C PRO A 186 9.43 0.45 0.36
N ILE A 187 10.13 1.19 -0.50
CA ILE A 187 11.39 1.86 -0.19
C ILE A 187 11.30 3.39 -0.16
N GLY A 188 10.12 3.94 -0.43
CA GLY A 188 9.88 5.38 -0.58
C GLY A 188 9.71 5.78 -2.04
N GLU A 189 9.35 7.05 -2.30
CA GLU A 189 9.15 7.63 -3.65
C GLU A 189 8.18 6.82 -4.55
N ASN A 190 7.25 6.06 -3.96
CA ASN A 190 6.34 5.13 -4.64
C ASN A 190 7.04 3.96 -5.37
N PHE A 191 8.26 3.62 -4.94
CA PHE A 191 8.96 2.43 -5.43
C PHE A 191 8.79 1.26 -4.48
N TYR A 192 8.74 0.09 -5.09
CA TYR A 192 8.68 -1.20 -4.43
C TYR A 192 9.87 -2.04 -4.89
N ILE A 193 10.34 -2.91 -4.03
CA ILE A 193 11.33 -3.94 -4.39
C ILE A 193 10.75 -5.32 -4.15
N GLU A 194 11.23 -6.28 -4.91
CA GLU A 194 10.90 -7.68 -4.71
C GLU A 194 11.43 -8.20 -3.39
N THR A 195 10.73 -9.17 -2.82
CA THR A 195 11.14 -9.89 -1.63
C THR A 195 10.93 -11.39 -1.84
N THR A 196 11.45 -12.20 -0.93
CA THR A 196 11.16 -13.64 -0.92
C THR A 196 9.67 -13.96 -0.78
N ALA A 197 8.90 -13.03 -0.19
CA ALA A 197 7.46 -13.18 0.01
C ALA A 197 6.64 -12.79 -1.23
N SER A 198 7.15 -11.88 -2.08
CA SER A 198 6.48 -11.51 -3.34
C SER A 198 6.69 -12.55 -4.44
N GLY A 199 7.78 -13.29 -4.38
CA GLY A 199 8.30 -14.10 -5.48
C GLY A 199 8.97 -13.26 -6.56
N PRO A 200 9.56 -13.89 -7.59
CA PRO A 200 10.19 -13.20 -8.71
C PRO A 200 9.13 -12.47 -9.56
N PRO A 201 9.50 -11.36 -10.20
CA PRO A 201 8.62 -10.67 -11.13
C PRO A 201 8.33 -11.52 -12.38
N VAL A 202 7.10 -11.53 -12.80
CA VAL A 202 6.70 -12.03 -14.12
C VAL A 202 6.68 -10.83 -15.06
N LEU A 203 7.50 -10.90 -16.11
CA LEU A 203 7.64 -9.82 -17.09
C LEU A 203 6.88 -10.20 -18.36
N GLU A 204 6.00 -9.32 -18.78
CA GLU A 204 5.22 -9.50 -19.99
C GLU A 204 4.96 -8.16 -20.67
N ASN A 205 4.57 -8.22 -21.92
CA ASN A 205 4.17 -7.04 -22.66
C ASN A 205 2.80 -6.54 -22.15
N PRO A 206 2.55 -5.24 -22.16
CA PRO A 206 1.22 -4.70 -21.86
C PRO A 206 0.17 -5.34 -22.77
N PHE A 207 -1.07 -5.42 -22.27
CA PHE A 207 -2.19 -6.06 -22.95
C PHE A 207 -2.08 -7.58 -23.14
N ALA A 208 -0.99 -8.23 -22.68
CA ALA A 208 -0.91 -9.68 -22.59
C ALA A 208 -1.90 -10.23 -21.53
N ALA A 209 -2.19 -11.54 -21.61
CA ALA A 209 -3.14 -12.18 -20.70
C ALA A 209 -2.72 -12.01 -19.23
N GLY A 210 -3.56 -11.33 -18.45
CA GLY A 210 -3.32 -11.04 -17.03
C GLY A 210 -2.66 -9.69 -16.75
N PHE A 211 -2.17 -8.98 -17.77
CA PHE A 211 -1.57 -7.65 -17.65
C PHE A 211 -2.50 -6.54 -18.12
N GLY A 212 -2.32 -5.36 -17.55
CA GLY A 212 -3.02 -4.16 -17.97
C GLY A 212 -2.53 -3.62 -19.30
N LYS A 213 -3.35 -2.77 -19.94
CA LYS A 213 -2.95 -2.01 -21.13
C LYS A 213 -2.33 -0.68 -20.70
N LEU A 214 -1.48 -0.12 -21.54
CA LEU A 214 -0.97 1.23 -21.35
C LEU A 214 -1.94 2.27 -21.96
N ILE A 215 -2.05 3.39 -21.27
CA ILE A 215 -2.77 4.57 -21.73
C ILE A 215 -1.80 5.74 -21.68
N GLN A 216 -1.51 6.31 -22.84
CA GLN A 216 -0.66 7.49 -22.98
C GLN A 216 -1.44 8.76 -22.60
N GLY A 217 -0.76 9.77 -22.06
CA GLY A 217 -1.36 11.05 -21.68
C GLY A 217 -2.27 10.95 -20.47
N ALA A 218 -2.07 9.94 -19.63
CA ALA A 218 -2.82 9.75 -18.40
C ALA A 218 -1.91 9.33 -17.25
N LEU A 219 -2.32 9.64 -16.03
CA LEU A 219 -1.67 9.20 -14.79
C LEU A 219 -2.68 8.49 -13.89
N GLU A 220 -2.22 7.51 -13.15
CA GLU A 220 -3.03 6.86 -12.13
C GLU A 220 -3.00 7.70 -10.85
N SER A 221 -4.17 8.18 -10.40
CA SER A 221 -4.33 8.86 -9.12
C SER A 221 -4.21 7.87 -7.96
N SER A 222 -3.97 8.38 -6.76
CA SER A 222 -4.07 7.59 -5.54
C SER A 222 -5.44 6.90 -5.42
N ASN A 223 -5.47 5.67 -4.92
CA ASN A 223 -6.72 4.94 -4.64
C ASN A 223 -7.29 5.26 -3.24
N VAL A 224 -6.82 6.34 -2.61
CA VAL A 224 -7.29 6.83 -1.32
C VAL A 224 -8.59 7.63 -1.49
N ASN A 225 -9.61 7.28 -0.73
CA ASN A 225 -10.84 8.06 -0.64
C ASN A 225 -10.77 8.95 0.60
N VAL A 226 -10.66 10.26 0.39
CA VAL A 226 -10.54 11.27 1.45
C VAL A 226 -11.66 11.18 2.48
N ILE A 227 -12.91 11.05 2.01
CA ILE A 227 -14.09 11.03 2.89
C ILE A 227 -14.03 9.80 3.80
N GLN A 228 -13.70 8.64 3.24
CA GLN A 228 -13.59 7.41 4.01
C GLN A 228 -12.45 7.48 5.04
N GLU A 229 -11.29 7.99 4.66
CA GLU A 229 -10.15 8.15 5.58
C GLU A 229 -10.45 9.16 6.70
N LEU A 230 -11.20 10.24 6.41
CA LEU A 230 -11.63 11.18 7.44
C LEU A 230 -12.62 10.56 8.44
N VAL A 231 -13.57 9.75 7.96
CA VAL A 231 -14.50 9.00 8.83
C VAL A 231 -13.72 8.00 9.68
N ASP A 232 -12.84 7.22 9.06
CA ASP A 232 -11.98 6.25 9.77
C ASP A 232 -11.09 6.94 10.82
N MET A 233 -10.61 8.16 10.54
CA MET A 233 -9.84 8.98 11.49
C MET A 233 -10.69 9.37 12.71
N ILE A 234 -11.92 9.88 12.48
CA ILE A 234 -12.83 10.27 13.57
C ILE A 234 -13.18 9.06 14.44
N GLU A 235 -13.47 7.90 13.83
CA GLU A 235 -13.73 6.66 14.55
C GLU A 235 -12.53 6.23 15.41
N THR A 236 -11.34 6.31 14.83
CA THR A 236 -10.08 5.95 15.51
C THR A 236 -9.80 6.90 16.68
N GLN A 237 -10.03 8.20 16.51
CA GLN A 237 -9.90 9.20 17.57
C GLN A 237 -10.88 8.94 18.72
N ARG A 238 -12.15 8.66 18.39
CA ARG A 238 -13.17 8.32 19.42
C ARG A 238 -12.81 7.04 20.17
N ALA A 239 -12.35 6.01 19.45
CA ALA A 239 -11.91 4.76 20.07
C ALA A 239 -10.69 4.98 20.98
N TYR A 240 -9.76 5.85 20.59
CA TYR A 240 -8.62 6.24 21.40
C TYR A 240 -9.08 6.95 22.70
N GLU A 241 -9.99 7.91 22.61
CA GLU A 241 -10.56 8.61 23.78
C GLU A 241 -11.25 7.65 24.75
N VAL A 242 -12.05 6.71 24.24
CA VAL A 242 -12.74 5.71 25.07
C VAL A 242 -11.72 4.81 25.80
N ASN A 243 -10.70 4.32 25.11
CA ASN A 243 -9.64 3.53 25.72
C ASN A 243 -8.84 4.34 26.77
N SER A 244 -8.59 5.62 26.51
CA SER A 244 -7.93 6.51 27.48
C SER A 244 -8.77 6.72 28.73
N LYS A 245 -10.08 6.96 28.58
CA LYS A 245 -11.02 7.06 29.72
C LYS A 245 -11.10 5.75 30.51
N ALA A 246 -11.04 4.59 29.84
CA ALA A 246 -11.02 3.30 30.52
C ALA A 246 -9.76 3.12 31.39
N ILE A 247 -8.60 3.61 30.96
CA ILE A 247 -7.37 3.60 31.76
C ILE A 247 -7.53 4.52 32.97
N SER A 248 -7.99 5.77 32.78
CA SER A 248 -8.20 6.71 33.87
C SER A 248 -9.19 6.15 34.92
N GLY A 249 -10.33 5.59 34.48
CA GLY A 249 -11.28 4.97 35.36
C GLY A 249 -10.74 3.76 36.14
N SER A 250 -9.84 2.96 35.49
CA SER A 250 -9.17 1.86 36.20
C SER A 250 -8.16 2.38 37.23
N ASP A 251 -7.47 3.49 36.95
CA ASP A 251 -6.52 4.12 37.90
C ASP A 251 -7.26 4.72 39.09
N ASP A 252 -8.39 5.40 38.84
CA ASP A 252 -9.23 5.96 39.92
C ASP A 252 -9.79 4.87 40.85
N MET A 253 -10.24 3.74 40.27
CA MET A 253 -10.67 2.57 41.07
C MET A 253 -9.53 2.02 41.93
N LEU A 254 -8.31 1.94 41.43
CA LEU A 254 -7.17 1.46 42.19
C LEU A 254 -6.77 2.44 43.27
N ARG A 255 -6.84 3.77 43.04
CA ARG A 255 -6.60 4.79 44.04
C ARG A 255 -7.62 4.73 45.18
N PHE A 256 -8.90 4.56 44.82
CA PHE A 256 -9.96 4.42 45.82
C PHE A 256 -9.75 3.19 46.71
N VAL A 257 -9.36 2.05 46.14
CA VAL A 257 -9.04 0.85 46.92
C VAL A 257 -7.85 1.07 47.84
N ASN A 258 -6.79 1.73 47.35
CA ASN A 258 -5.60 1.99 48.17
C ASN A 258 -5.81 3.04 49.28
N GLN A 259 -6.81 3.92 49.14
CA GLN A 259 -7.14 4.93 50.18
C GLN A 259 -8.05 4.39 51.28
N ASN A 260 -8.75 3.28 51.03
CA ASN A 260 -9.71 2.68 51.95
C ASN A 260 -9.21 1.35 52.56
N LEU A 261 -7.97 0.96 52.32
CA LEU A 261 -7.22 -0.10 52.99
C LEU A 261 -6.18 0.49 53.95
#